data_ddc168b7f6770b3bd13585348217d08a
#
_entry.id   ddc168b7f6770b3bd13585348217d08a
#
_cell.length_a   1.000
_cell.length_b   1.000
_cell.length_c   1.000
_cell.angle_alpha   90.00
_cell.angle_beta   90.00
_cell.angle_gamma   90.00
#
_symmetry.space_group_name_H-M   'P 1'
#
loop_
_entity.id
_entity.type
_entity.pdbx_description
1 polymer ?
#
loop_
_entity_poly.entity_id
_entity_poly.type
_entity_poly.pdbx_seq_one_letter_code
_entity_poly.pdbx_strand_id
1 'polypeptide(L)'
;MNFTERKPFVSYFSKNEIRFAEKFASKHDLKLVTPRNLRISETHKQVIWVSAKNLALQDLAIKNSKPFVIDYMDFKKIMAKSSLLKKCFSKKDIGRKVIDLTAGFCIDALEISFLGYSVTAIEKESWLYEFTNQCLQNSKHKDLQPSINRIDFLNGDSLDLIKKYSDHEIVYLDQMFEQKNDARAKKEIQFLRNLDFEEFDLNRFKKFLKQNNFKKIIYKSALHSNMSSLINLKPSRVIKGKAFKYNIFTADQENE
;
A
#
# COMPACT_ATOMS: atom_id res chain seq x y z
N MET A 1 4.99 9.84 -27.52
CA MET A 1 5.57 10.40 -26.29
C MET A 1 6.04 9.22 -25.47
N ASN A 2 7.35 9.09 -25.26
CA ASN A 2 7.88 8.04 -24.40
C ASN A 2 7.48 8.40 -22.96
N PHE A 3 6.49 7.71 -22.41
CA PHE A 3 6.24 7.70 -20.98
C PHE A 3 7.42 6.98 -20.32
N THR A 4 8.42 7.74 -19.91
CA THR A 4 9.42 7.20 -18.98
C THR A 4 8.68 6.99 -17.67
N GLU A 5 8.39 5.72 -17.34
CA GLU A 5 7.85 5.33 -16.04
C GLU A 5 8.62 6.05 -14.94
N ARG A 6 7.92 6.76 -14.07
CA ARG A 6 8.51 7.44 -12.91
C ARG A 6 8.79 6.43 -11.81
N LYS A 7 9.78 5.56 -12.04
CA LYS A 7 10.31 4.67 -11.01
C LYS A 7 11.29 5.43 -10.10
N PRO A 8 11.44 5.06 -8.82
CA PRO A 8 12.42 5.69 -7.96
C PRO A 8 13.84 5.37 -8.42
N PHE A 9 14.79 6.27 -8.16
CA PHE A 9 16.21 5.97 -8.30
C PHE A 9 16.74 5.23 -7.08
N VAL A 10 17.75 4.40 -7.29
CA VAL A 10 18.55 3.80 -6.21
C VAL A 10 19.81 4.63 -6.02
N SER A 11 20.19 4.87 -4.77
CA SER A 11 21.46 5.54 -4.43
C SER A 11 22.01 5.01 -3.09
N TYR A 12 23.13 5.55 -2.65
CA TYR A 12 23.86 5.13 -1.46
C TYR A 12 24.42 6.33 -0.71
N PHE A 13 24.67 6.21 0.61
CA PHE A 13 25.23 7.30 1.40
C PHE A 13 26.76 7.37 1.33
N SER A 14 27.43 6.21 1.24
CA SER A 14 28.89 6.11 1.21
C SER A 14 29.39 5.14 0.12
N LYS A 15 30.63 5.31 -0.32
CA LYS A 15 31.25 4.45 -1.34
C LYS A 15 31.28 2.98 -0.94
N ASN A 16 31.35 2.67 0.35
CA ASN A 16 31.36 1.29 0.86
C ASN A 16 30.02 0.58 0.65
N GLU A 17 28.94 1.31 0.35
CA GLU A 17 27.60 0.80 0.17
C GLU A 17 27.22 0.60 -1.30
N ILE A 18 28.10 0.98 -2.23
CA ILE A 18 27.84 0.87 -3.69
C ILE A 18 27.38 -0.53 -4.08
N ARG A 19 28.07 -1.58 -3.63
CA ARG A 19 27.74 -2.97 -3.98
C ARG A 19 26.34 -3.39 -3.52
N PHE A 20 25.88 -2.89 -2.39
CA PHE A 20 24.51 -3.15 -1.91
C PHE A 20 23.48 -2.45 -2.78
N ALA A 21 23.77 -1.19 -3.16
CA ALA A 21 22.91 -0.40 -4.05
C ALA A 21 22.85 -0.99 -5.47
N GLU A 22 23.98 -1.46 -6.02
CA GLU A 22 24.03 -2.17 -7.30
C GLU A 22 23.17 -3.44 -7.29
N LYS A 23 23.34 -4.26 -6.25
CA LYS A 23 22.56 -5.50 -6.09
C LYS A 23 21.06 -5.21 -5.97
N PHE A 24 20.69 -4.21 -5.19
CA PHE A 24 19.29 -3.80 -5.02
C PHE A 24 18.71 -3.27 -6.33
N ALA A 25 19.42 -2.37 -7.02
CA ALA A 25 19.00 -1.80 -8.28
C ALA A 25 18.79 -2.88 -9.35
N SER A 26 19.74 -3.80 -9.50
CA SER A 26 19.64 -4.92 -10.43
C SER A 26 18.49 -5.86 -10.10
N LYS A 27 18.27 -6.17 -8.81
CA LYS A 27 17.19 -7.05 -8.34
C LYS A 27 15.79 -6.52 -8.69
N HIS A 28 15.62 -5.19 -8.64
CA HIS A 28 14.32 -4.54 -8.78
C HIS A 28 14.15 -3.81 -10.11
N ASP A 29 15.08 -3.97 -11.04
CA ASP A 29 15.09 -3.27 -12.33
C ASP A 29 14.95 -1.73 -12.17
N LEU A 30 15.78 -1.18 -11.28
CA LEU A 30 15.82 0.25 -10.96
C LEU A 30 17.15 0.85 -11.40
N LYS A 31 17.12 2.14 -11.71
CA LYS A 31 18.32 2.88 -12.12
C LYS A 31 19.15 3.29 -10.90
N LEU A 32 20.40 2.84 -10.86
CA LEU A 32 21.39 3.33 -9.89
C LEU A 32 21.91 4.70 -10.32
N VAL A 33 21.89 5.67 -9.41
CA VAL A 33 22.39 7.03 -9.64
C VAL A 33 23.29 7.43 -8.47
N THR A 34 24.46 7.98 -8.79
CA THR A 34 25.37 8.46 -7.74
C THR A 34 24.78 9.65 -6.99
N PRO A 35 25.10 9.87 -5.71
CA PRO A 35 24.60 11.01 -4.92
C PRO A 35 24.91 12.36 -5.57
N ARG A 36 26.04 12.47 -6.31
CA ARG A 36 26.39 13.67 -7.05
C ARG A 36 25.39 13.93 -8.20
N ASN A 37 25.07 12.91 -8.97
CA ASN A 37 24.19 13.02 -10.15
C ASN A 37 22.74 13.23 -9.77
N LEU A 38 22.28 12.73 -8.60
CA LEU A 38 20.94 13.00 -8.08
C LEU A 38 20.66 14.48 -7.87
N ARG A 39 21.68 15.26 -7.45
CA ARG A 39 21.55 16.71 -7.22
C ARG A 39 21.33 17.50 -8.49
N ILE A 40 21.76 16.96 -9.64
CA ILE A 40 21.71 17.60 -10.95
C ILE A 40 20.48 17.15 -11.75
N SER A 41 19.84 16.04 -11.35
CA SER A 41 18.68 15.49 -12.06
C SER A 41 17.46 16.41 -11.94
N GLU A 42 16.90 16.82 -13.08
CA GLU A 42 15.68 17.63 -13.15
C GLU A 42 14.40 16.79 -13.20
N THR A 43 14.51 15.52 -13.58
CA THR A 43 13.35 14.71 -13.98
C THR A 43 12.79 13.80 -12.91
N HIS A 44 13.61 13.27 -12.00
CA HIS A 44 13.17 12.31 -10.97
C HIS A 44 13.71 12.72 -9.62
N LYS A 45 12.86 12.72 -8.64
CA LYS A 45 13.16 13.20 -7.29
C LYS A 45 12.97 12.15 -6.21
N GLN A 46 12.36 11.01 -6.52
CA GLN A 46 12.14 9.91 -5.58
C GLN A 46 13.36 9.01 -5.55
N VAL A 47 13.93 8.81 -4.37
CA VAL A 47 15.18 8.06 -4.18
C VAL A 47 15.01 7.00 -3.10
N ILE A 48 15.52 5.81 -3.40
CA ILE A 48 15.74 4.73 -2.44
C ILE A 48 17.22 4.76 -2.04
N TRP A 49 17.49 5.10 -0.81
CA TRP A 49 18.83 5.05 -0.23
C TRP A 49 19.08 3.64 0.30
N VAL A 50 20.13 3.00 -0.20
CA VAL A 50 20.49 1.63 0.16
C VAL A 50 21.78 1.64 0.97
N SER A 51 21.76 0.95 2.10
CA SER A 51 22.94 0.65 2.92
C SER A 51 23.04 -0.86 3.18
N ALA A 52 24.09 -1.28 3.84
CA ALA A 52 24.29 -2.69 4.20
C ALA A 52 23.15 -3.26 5.08
N LYS A 53 22.48 -2.39 5.84
CA LYS A 53 21.49 -2.81 6.86
C LYS A 53 20.10 -2.27 6.63
N ASN A 54 19.96 -1.14 5.93
CA ASN A 54 18.69 -0.40 5.88
C ASN A 54 18.43 0.19 4.50
N LEU A 55 17.14 0.27 4.18
CA LEU A 55 16.59 1.05 3.10
C LEU A 55 15.94 2.31 3.70
N ALA A 56 16.04 3.44 2.98
CA ALA A 56 15.30 4.65 3.33
C ALA A 56 14.81 5.32 2.04
N LEU A 57 13.67 6.00 2.13
CA LEU A 57 13.06 6.72 1.01
C LEU A 57 13.24 8.22 1.20
N GLN A 58 13.41 8.97 0.09
CA GLN A 58 13.49 10.42 0.12
C GLN A 58 12.88 11.02 -1.15
N ASP A 59 12.06 12.03 -1.00
CA ASP A 59 11.61 12.88 -2.10
C ASP A 59 12.44 14.15 -2.15
N LEU A 60 13.34 14.23 -3.13
CA LEU A 60 14.22 15.38 -3.34
C LEU A 60 13.49 16.59 -3.93
N ALA A 61 12.26 16.47 -4.41
CA ALA A 61 11.45 17.61 -4.82
C ALA A 61 11.01 18.47 -3.61
N ILE A 62 10.96 17.85 -2.44
CA ILE A 62 10.60 18.55 -1.20
C ILE A 62 11.86 19.21 -0.64
N LYS A 63 11.85 20.56 -0.55
CA LYS A 63 12.97 21.33 0.01
C LYS A 63 13.31 20.86 1.42
N ASN A 64 14.60 20.61 1.68
CA ASN A 64 15.12 20.12 2.96
C ASN A 64 14.54 18.76 3.41
N SER A 65 13.98 17.95 2.50
CA SER A 65 13.57 16.61 2.84
C SER A 65 14.76 15.79 3.37
N LYS A 66 14.47 14.88 4.31
CA LYS A 66 15.44 13.91 4.82
C LYS A 66 14.99 12.51 4.45
N PRO A 67 15.93 11.57 4.25
CA PRO A 67 15.57 10.16 4.12
C PRO A 67 14.69 9.71 5.29
N PHE A 68 13.72 8.85 5.02
CA PHE A 68 12.79 8.34 6.04
C PHE A 68 12.60 6.83 5.89
N VAL A 69 12.23 6.21 6.98
CA VAL A 69 11.67 4.87 7.10
C VAL A 69 10.25 4.99 7.65
N ILE A 70 9.44 3.95 7.51
CA ILE A 70 8.10 3.96 8.11
C ILE A 70 8.22 3.65 9.61
N ASP A 71 7.74 4.57 10.43
CA ASP A 71 7.52 4.34 11.86
C ASP A 71 6.03 4.09 12.13
N TYR A 72 5.66 2.84 12.31
CA TYR A 72 4.26 2.44 12.51
C TYR A 72 3.66 2.94 13.82
N MET A 73 4.46 3.42 14.78
CA MET A 73 3.92 4.03 16.01
C MET A 73 3.15 5.31 15.78
N ASP A 74 3.53 6.08 14.75
CA ASP A 74 2.78 7.28 14.39
C ASP A 74 1.36 6.94 13.94
N PHE A 75 1.19 5.76 13.31
CA PHE A 75 -0.11 5.27 12.88
C PHE A 75 -0.94 4.68 14.03
N LYS A 76 -0.31 4.03 15.04
CA LYS A 76 -1.01 3.53 16.22
C LYS A 76 -1.78 4.64 16.95
N LYS A 77 -1.19 5.83 17.09
CA LYS A 77 -1.87 6.99 17.71
C LYS A 77 -3.12 7.42 16.93
N ILE A 78 -3.08 7.30 15.61
CA ILE A 78 -4.22 7.61 14.73
C ILE A 78 -5.28 6.53 14.86
N MET A 79 -4.89 5.27 14.86
CA MET A 79 -5.79 4.12 15.01
C MET A 79 -6.58 4.15 16.32
N ALA A 80 -5.92 4.53 17.41
CA ALA A 80 -6.55 4.58 18.74
C ALA A 80 -7.65 5.63 18.87
N LYS A 81 -7.62 6.70 18.07
CA LYS A 81 -8.52 7.86 18.24
C LYS A 81 -9.86 7.76 17.53
N SER A 82 -9.98 7.19 16.35
CA SER A 82 -11.23 6.86 15.65
C SER A 82 -10.94 6.44 14.21
N SER A 83 -10.84 5.17 13.96
CA SER A 83 -10.64 4.69 12.61
C SER A 83 -11.97 4.59 11.87
N LEU A 84 -12.03 5.18 10.67
CA LEU A 84 -13.17 4.96 9.77
C LEU A 84 -13.15 3.53 9.24
N LEU A 85 -11.96 2.95 9.07
CA LEU A 85 -11.80 1.56 8.61
C LEU A 85 -12.44 0.56 9.59
N LYS A 86 -12.32 0.79 10.90
CA LYS A 86 -13.02 -0.01 11.92
C LYS A 86 -14.52 -0.10 11.66
N LYS A 87 -15.16 0.96 11.17
CA LYS A 87 -16.60 0.98 10.87
C LYS A 87 -16.98 0.11 9.68
N CYS A 88 -16.01 -0.33 8.87
CA CYS A 88 -16.24 -1.26 7.76
C CYS A 88 -16.43 -2.70 8.22
N PHE A 89 -16.02 -3.01 9.45
CA PHE A 89 -16.13 -4.34 10.05
C PHE A 89 -17.30 -4.40 11.03
N SER A 90 -17.91 -5.56 11.16
CA SER A 90 -19.03 -5.84 12.04
C SER A 90 -18.75 -7.08 12.89
N LYS A 91 -19.61 -7.35 13.87
CA LYS A 91 -19.51 -8.57 14.70
C LYS A 91 -19.56 -9.85 13.86
N LYS A 92 -20.26 -9.84 12.71
CA LYS A 92 -20.35 -10.97 11.76
C LYS A 92 -19.03 -11.28 11.06
N ASP A 93 -18.08 -10.36 11.09
CA ASP A 93 -16.77 -10.51 10.42
C ASP A 93 -15.69 -11.11 11.34
N ILE A 94 -16.00 -11.30 12.61
CA ILE A 94 -15.04 -11.87 13.60
C ILE A 94 -14.63 -13.27 13.15
N GLY A 95 -13.32 -13.54 13.14
CA GLY A 95 -12.74 -14.81 12.72
C GLY A 95 -12.50 -14.96 11.21
N ARG A 96 -13.02 -14.05 10.39
CA ARG A 96 -12.78 -14.06 8.94
C ARG A 96 -11.37 -13.58 8.61
N LYS A 97 -10.83 -14.13 7.53
CA LYS A 97 -9.53 -13.69 6.97
C LYS A 97 -9.75 -12.57 5.97
N VAL A 98 -8.84 -11.61 5.97
CA VAL A 98 -8.85 -10.46 5.07
C VAL A 98 -7.71 -10.58 4.09
N ILE A 99 -7.97 -10.32 2.80
CA ILE A 99 -6.93 -10.16 1.80
C ILE A 99 -6.88 -8.69 1.35
N ASP A 100 -5.72 -8.06 1.51
CA ASP A 100 -5.43 -6.71 1.03
C ASP A 100 -4.68 -6.82 -0.31
N LEU A 101 -5.31 -6.36 -1.38
CA LEU A 101 -4.81 -6.48 -2.74
C LEU A 101 -3.84 -5.36 -3.14
N THR A 102 -3.65 -4.35 -2.28
CA THR A 102 -2.93 -3.11 -2.57
C THR A 102 -2.15 -2.62 -1.35
N ALA A 103 -1.31 -3.48 -0.81
CA ALA A 103 -0.74 -3.30 0.52
C ALA A 103 0.14 -2.03 0.69
N GLY A 104 0.90 -1.62 -0.32
CA GLY A 104 1.77 -0.46 -0.25
C GLY A 104 2.69 -0.49 0.97
N PHE A 105 2.58 0.48 1.84
CA PHE A 105 3.29 0.51 3.13
C PHE A 105 2.64 -0.33 4.24
N CYS A 106 1.70 -1.20 3.95
CA CYS A 106 0.97 -2.03 4.91
C CYS A 106 0.28 -1.24 6.05
N ILE A 107 -0.07 0.03 5.83
CA ILE A 107 -0.69 0.87 6.88
C ILE A 107 -2.11 0.39 7.17
N ASP A 108 -2.93 0.22 6.13
CA ASP A 108 -4.31 -0.25 6.26
C ASP A 108 -4.34 -1.73 6.67
N ALA A 109 -3.43 -2.57 6.13
CA ALA A 109 -3.26 -3.96 6.57
C ALA A 109 -2.93 -4.06 8.07
N LEU A 110 -2.03 -3.20 8.56
CA LEU A 110 -1.70 -3.14 9.99
C LEU A 110 -2.89 -2.67 10.83
N GLU A 111 -3.67 -1.70 10.35
CA GLU A 111 -4.88 -1.25 11.02
C GLU A 111 -5.93 -2.36 11.11
N ILE A 112 -6.17 -3.10 10.01
CA ILE A 112 -7.08 -4.25 9.98
C ILE A 112 -6.59 -5.34 10.95
N SER A 113 -5.30 -5.63 10.93
CA SER A 113 -4.71 -6.59 11.87
C SER A 113 -4.80 -6.14 13.32
N PHE A 114 -4.65 -4.84 13.60
CA PHE A 114 -4.80 -4.26 14.94
C PHE A 114 -6.23 -4.42 15.48
N LEU A 115 -7.24 -4.49 14.60
CA LEU A 115 -8.62 -4.84 14.94
C LEU A 115 -8.82 -6.32 15.27
N GLY A 116 -7.79 -7.16 15.13
CA GLY A 116 -7.81 -8.59 15.47
C GLY A 116 -7.96 -9.55 14.28
N TYR A 117 -7.96 -9.06 13.05
CA TYR A 117 -8.07 -9.88 11.85
C TYR A 117 -6.72 -10.44 11.40
N SER A 118 -6.71 -11.65 10.83
CA SER A 118 -5.58 -12.16 10.05
C SER A 118 -5.64 -11.54 8.66
N VAL A 119 -4.51 -11.01 8.18
CA VAL A 119 -4.44 -10.28 6.92
C VAL A 119 -3.37 -10.90 6.02
N THR A 120 -3.75 -11.29 4.80
CA THR A 120 -2.80 -11.51 3.73
C THR A 120 -2.71 -10.22 2.92
N ALA A 121 -1.54 -9.57 2.95
CA ALA A 121 -1.31 -8.28 2.31
C ALA A 121 -0.38 -8.47 1.11
N ILE A 122 -0.76 -7.97 -0.07
CA ILE A 122 -0.02 -8.21 -1.32
C ILE A 122 0.43 -6.89 -1.92
N GLU A 123 1.73 -6.79 -2.21
CA GLU A 123 2.34 -5.65 -2.88
C GLU A 123 2.99 -6.09 -4.20
N LYS A 124 2.61 -5.43 -5.29
CA LYS A 124 3.09 -5.75 -6.63
C LYS A 124 4.52 -5.29 -6.86
N GLU A 125 4.84 -4.07 -6.43
CA GLU A 125 6.16 -3.47 -6.60
C GLU A 125 7.18 -4.14 -5.69
N SER A 126 8.13 -4.88 -6.26
CA SER A 126 9.09 -5.69 -5.51
C SER A 126 10.01 -4.87 -4.61
N TRP A 127 10.40 -3.66 -5.03
CA TRP A 127 11.19 -2.74 -4.22
C TRP A 127 10.40 -2.17 -3.03
N LEU A 128 9.11 -1.88 -3.23
CA LEU A 128 8.22 -1.36 -2.19
C LEU A 128 7.91 -2.45 -1.16
N TYR A 129 7.68 -3.69 -1.64
CA TYR A 129 7.57 -4.85 -0.78
C TYR A 129 8.82 -5.01 0.11
N GLU A 130 10.04 -5.00 -0.47
CA GLU A 130 11.28 -5.18 0.30
C GLU A 130 11.48 -4.08 1.33
N PHE A 131 11.25 -2.82 0.95
CA PHE A 131 11.29 -1.68 1.86
C PHE A 131 10.28 -1.82 3.02
N THR A 132 9.03 -2.09 2.69
CA THR A 132 7.94 -2.21 3.67
C THR A 132 8.16 -3.39 4.61
N ASN A 133 8.56 -4.54 4.07
CA ASN A 133 8.88 -5.73 4.87
C ASN A 133 10.02 -5.46 5.85
N GLN A 134 11.07 -4.75 5.41
CA GLN A 134 12.14 -4.34 6.31
C GLN A 134 11.64 -3.41 7.43
N CYS A 135 10.76 -2.47 7.12
CA CYS A 135 10.17 -1.58 8.12
C CYS A 135 9.31 -2.34 9.15
N LEU A 136 8.52 -3.32 8.70
CA LEU A 136 7.72 -4.18 9.59
C LEU A 136 8.61 -5.01 10.51
N GLN A 137 9.63 -5.69 9.96
CA GLN A 137 10.56 -6.53 10.72
C GLN A 137 11.40 -5.73 11.72
N ASN A 138 11.80 -4.52 11.37
CA ASN A 138 12.59 -3.64 12.22
C ASN A 138 11.76 -2.83 13.22
N SER A 139 10.45 -2.98 13.23
CA SER A 139 9.57 -2.29 14.17
C SER A 139 9.88 -2.73 15.60
N LYS A 140 10.33 -1.78 16.42
CA LYS A 140 10.70 -2.00 17.84
C LYS A 140 9.50 -1.89 18.78
N HIS A 141 8.31 -1.64 18.26
CA HIS A 141 7.12 -1.38 19.06
C HIS A 141 6.45 -2.67 19.51
N LYS A 142 6.75 -3.10 20.71
CA LYS A 142 6.25 -4.36 21.30
C LYS A 142 4.73 -4.49 21.20
N ASP A 143 3.99 -3.41 21.38
CA ASP A 143 2.52 -3.41 21.30
C ASP A 143 1.98 -3.68 19.89
N LEU A 144 2.77 -3.45 18.85
CA LEU A 144 2.37 -3.73 17.46
C LEU A 144 2.77 -5.13 17.01
N GLN A 145 3.69 -5.80 17.70
CA GLN A 145 4.16 -7.14 17.29
C GLN A 145 3.02 -8.14 17.10
N PRO A 146 2.00 -8.25 17.99
CA PRO A 146 0.89 -9.16 17.75
C PRO A 146 0.12 -8.85 16.47
N SER A 147 0.04 -7.58 16.07
CA SER A 147 -0.61 -7.18 14.83
C SER A 147 0.27 -7.43 13.61
N ILE A 148 1.56 -7.14 13.69
CA ILE A 148 2.53 -7.44 12.63
C ILE A 148 2.57 -8.96 12.37
N ASN A 149 2.56 -9.78 13.40
CA ASN A 149 2.61 -11.24 13.30
C ASN A 149 1.32 -11.85 12.69
N ARG A 150 0.22 -11.11 12.61
CA ARG A 150 -1.02 -11.54 11.92
C ARG A 150 -1.07 -11.10 10.45
N ILE A 151 -0.02 -10.45 9.95
CA ILE A 151 0.09 -10.04 8.55
C ILE A 151 1.00 -11.04 7.82
N ASP A 152 0.44 -11.74 6.84
CA ASP A 152 1.20 -12.49 5.84
C ASP A 152 1.45 -11.54 4.66
N PHE A 153 2.67 -10.96 4.59
CA PHE A 153 3.01 -9.97 3.59
C PHE A 153 3.73 -10.61 2.40
N LEU A 154 3.18 -10.46 1.20
CA LEU A 154 3.60 -11.15 -0.01
C LEU A 154 3.94 -10.16 -1.13
N ASN A 155 4.92 -10.53 -1.95
CA ASN A 155 5.23 -9.82 -3.19
C ASN A 155 4.64 -10.55 -4.40
N GLY A 156 3.94 -9.81 -5.25
CA GLY A 156 3.42 -10.30 -6.52
C GLY A 156 2.16 -9.57 -6.99
N ASP A 157 1.68 -9.95 -8.17
CA ASP A 157 0.39 -9.47 -8.66
C ASP A 157 -0.74 -10.08 -7.83
N SER A 158 -1.51 -9.24 -7.17
CA SER A 158 -2.56 -9.68 -6.25
C SER A 158 -3.67 -10.47 -6.94
N LEU A 159 -3.97 -10.17 -8.22
CA LEU A 159 -4.99 -10.89 -8.99
C LEU A 159 -4.52 -12.27 -9.47
N ASP A 160 -3.22 -12.54 -9.47
CA ASP A 160 -2.67 -13.87 -9.71
C ASP A 160 -2.60 -14.68 -8.42
N LEU A 161 -2.20 -14.03 -7.33
CA LEU A 161 -2.04 -14.68 -6.03
C LEU A 161 -3.37 -15.00 -5.36
N ILE A 162 -4.38 -14.13 -5.48
CA ILE A 162 -5.68 -14.24 -4.79
C ILE A 162 -6.37 -15.60 -5.01
N LYS A 163 -6.13 -16.27 -6.14
CA LYS A 163 -6.67 -17.59 -6.44
C LYS A 163 -6.22 -18.67 -5.46
N LYS A 164 -5.08 -18.47 -4.80
CA LYS A 164 -4.53 -19.38 -3.79
C LYS A 164 -5.14 -19.16 -2.40
N TYR A 165 -5.91 -18.08 -2.24
CA TYR A 165 -6.46 -17.63 -0.95
C TYR A 165 -7.99 -17.66 -0.94
N SER A 166 -8.57 -18.75 -1.46
CA SER A 166 -10.03 -18.97 -1.55
C SER A 166 -10.73 -19.02 -0.18
N ASP A 167 -9.96 -19.17 0.90
CA ASP A 167 -10.46 -19.17 2.28
C ASP A 167 -10.58 -17.74 2.87
N HIS A 168 -10.18 -16.71 2.12
CA HIS A 168 -10.36 -15.32 2.53
C HIS A 168 -11.74 -14.84 2.13
N GLU A 169 -12.51 -14.41 3.12
CA GLU A 169 -13.91 -14.01 2.93
C GLU A 169 -14.07 -12.50 2.75
N ILE A 170 -13.06 -11.71 3.12
CA ILE A 170 -13.08 -10.24 3.02
C ILE A 170 -11.95 -9.78 2.12
N VAL A 171 -12.31 -9.03 1.08
CA VAL A 171 -11.35 -8.35 0.19
C VAL A 171 -11.24 -6.89 0.58
N TYR A 172 -10.03 -6.40 0.75
CA TYR A 172 -9.71 -4.99 0.90
C TYR A 172 -8.97 -4.49 -0.33
N LEU A 173 -9.34 -3.31 -0.80
CA LEU A 173 -8.72 -2.65 -1.95
C LEU A 173 -8.62 -1.14 -1.69
N ASP A 174 -7.40 -0.60 -1.68
CA ASP A 174 -7.11 0.84 -1.67
C ASP A 174 -6.37 1.21 -2.95
N GLN A 175 -7.11 1.52 -3.99
CA GLN A 175 -6.51 2.05 -5.19
C GLN A 175 -6.07 3.50 -4.93
N MET A 176 -4.75 3.73 -4.93
CA MET A 176 -4.22 5.10 -4.81
C MET A 176 -4.71 5.93 -5.99
N PHE A 177 -5.62 6.86 -5.70
CA PHE A 177 -6.10 7.80 -6.70
C PHE A 177 -5.14 8.97 -6.80
N GLU A 178 -4.95 9.46 -8.02
CA GLU A 178 -4.35 10.75 -8.28
C GLU A 178 -5.16 11.87 -7.60
N GLN A 179 -4.97 12.06 -6.31
CA GLN A 179 -5.36 13.31 -5.68
C GLN A 179 -4.23 14.30 -5.92
N LYS A 180 -4.28 14.96 -7.06
CA LYS A 180 -3.49 16.17 -7.30
C LYS A 180 -3.82 17.17 -6.19
N ASN A 181 -2.78 17.54 -5.41
CA ASN A 181 -2.79 18.72 -4.51
C ASN A 181 -3.35 18.58 -3.08
N ASP A 182 -3.12 17.45 -2.38
CA ASP A 182 -3.23 17.52 -0.93
C ASP A 182 -1.85 17.75 -0.28
N ALA A 183 -1.44 19.03 -0.19
CA ALA A 183 -0.20 19.45 0.49
C ALA A 183 -0.14 19.05 1.99
N ARG A 184 -1.24 18.51 2.54
CA ARG A 184 -1.36 18.05 3.92
C ARG A 184 -1.14 16.53 4.06
N ALA A 185 -0.95 15.81 2.96
CA ALA A 185 -0.65 14.39 3.04
C ALA A 185 0.71 14.16 3.73
N LYS A 186 0.83 13.10 4.53
CA LYS A 186 2.11 12.72 5.12
C LYS A 186 3.14 12.47 4.02
N LYS A 187 4.42 12.73 4.32
CA LYS A 187 5.55 12.60 3.38
C LYS A 187 5.63 11.23 2.71
N GLU A 188 5.26 10.19 3.44
CA GLU A 188 5.23 8.81 2.96
C GLU A 188 4.22 8.64 1.81
N ILE A 189 3.02 9.17 1.98
CA ILE A 189 1.95 9.13 0.98
C ILE A 189 2.30 10.01 -0.22
N GLN A 190 2.90 11.19 0.02
CA GLN A 190 3.36 12.08 -1.06
C GLN A 190 4.44 11.41 -1.91
N PHE A 191 5.37 10.68 -1.29
CA PHE A 191 6.41 9.94 -2.00
C PHE A 191 5.80 8.96 -3.01
N LEU A 192 4.84 8.13 -2.59
CA LEU A 192 4.18 7.17 -3.48
C LEU A 192 3.37 7.85 -4.59
N ARG A 193 2.66 8.94 -4.28
CA ARG A 193 1.86 9.68 -5.27
C ARG A 193 2.68 10.31 -6.40
N ASN A 194 3.96 10.53 -6.16
CA ASN A 194 4.88 11.11 -7.15
C ASN A 194 5.54 10.06 -8.05
N LEU A 195 5.19 8.78 -7.88
CA LEU A 195 5.61 7.67 -8.71
C LEU A 195 4.48 7.23 -9.64
N ASP A 196 4.85 6.71 -10.80
CA ASP A 196 3.89 6.06 -11.69
C ASP A 196 3.85 4.57 -11.32
N PHE A 197 2.71 4.15 -10.79
CA PHE A 197 2.42 2.75 -10.56
C PHE A 197 1.53 2.23 -11.68
N GLU A 198 1.70 0.96 -12.01
CA GLU A 198 0.77 0.30 -12.92
C GLU A 198 -0.64 0.28 -12.30
N GLU A 199 -1.64 0.72 -13.06
CA GLU A 199 -3.01 0.75 -12.58
C GLU A 199 -3.51 -0.66 -12.23
N PHE A 200 -4.28 -0.74 -11.15
CA PHE A 200 -4.93 -1.99 -10.76
C PHE A 200 -5.97 -2.41 -11.82
N ASP A 201 -5.85 -3.63 -12.34
CA ASP A 201 -6.71 -4.15 -13.40
C ASP A 201 -8.12 -4.48 -12.88
N LEU A 202 -8.99 -3.48 -12.93
CA LEU A 202 -10.39 -3.62 -12.52
C LEU A 202 -11.17 -4.63 -13.37
N ASN A 203 -10.79 -4.87 -14.62
CA ASN A 203 -11.49 -5.83 -15.47
C ASN A 203 -11.15 -7.28 -15.07
N ARG A 204 -9.88 -7.56 -14.75
CA ARG A 204 -9.48 -8.82 -14.15
C ARG A 204 -10.16 -9.02 -12.80
N PHE A 205 -10.19 -7.98 -11.96
CA PHE A 205 -10.85 -8.02 -10.66
C PHE A 205 -12.35 -8.32 -10.78
N LYS A 206 -13.08 -7.70 -11.71
CA LYS A 206 -14.48 -8.01 -11.98
C LYS A 206 -14.72 -9.47 -12.36
N LYS A 207 -13.87 -10.02 -13.25
CA LYS A 207 -13.94 -11.44 -13.61
C LYS A 207 -13.74 -12.33 -12.41
N PHE A 208 -12.76 -11.96 -11.57
CA PHE A 208 -12.46 -12.69 -10.35
C PHE A 208 -13.64 -12.65 -9.35
N LEU A 209 -14.27 -11.49 -9.14
CA LEU A 209 -15.43 -11.36 -8.27
C LEU A 209 -16.60 -12.26 -8.68
N LYS A 210 -16.82 -12.42 -9.99
CA LYS A 210 -17.87 -13.30 -10.51
C LYS A 210 -17.61 -14.79 -10.30
N GLN A 211 -16.35 -15.17 -10.08
CA GLN A 211 -15.92 -16.55 -9.93
C GLN A 211 -15.75 -17.00 -8.47
N ASN A 212 -15.81 -16.05 -7.53
CA ASN A 212 -15.51 -16.29 -6.12
C ASN A 212 -16.57 -15.66 -5.22
N ASN A 213 -16.97 -16.39 -4.19
CA ASN A 213 -18.00 -15.97 -3.23
C ASN A 213 -17.38 -15.24 -2.03
N PHE A 214 -16.93 -13.99 -2.23
CA PHE A 214 -16.55 -13.15 -1.09
C PHE A 214 -17.79 -12.74 -0.30
N LYS A 215 -17.66 -12.76 1.02
CA LYS A 215 -18.70 -12.28 1.93
C LYS A 215 -18.74 -10.76 2.00
N LYS A 216 -17.56 -10.13 1.80
CA LYS A 216 -17.45 -8.68 1.87
C LYS A 216 -16.30 -8.16 1.00
N ILE A 217 -16.54 -7.03 0.35
CA ILE A 217 -15.51 -6.24 -0.32
C ILE A 217 -15.51 -4.86 0.31
N ILE A 218 -14.35 -4.38 0.73
CA ILE A 218 -14.13 -3.03 1.26
C ILE A 218 -13.25 -2.30 0.26
N TYR A 219 -13.81 -1.32 -0.42
CA TYR A 219 -13.12 -0.56 -1.45
C TYR A 219 -12.98 0.90 -1.02
N LYS A 220 -11.74 1.34 -0.82
CA LYS A 220 -11.41 2.72 -0.48
C LYS A 220 -11.26 3.55 -1.75
N SER A 221 -11.90 4.71 -1.79
CA SER A 221 -11.89 5.59 -2.97
C SER A 221 -11.92 7.06 -2.59
N ALA A 222 -11.56 7.96 -3.52
CA ALA A 222 -11.77 9.38 -3.36
C ALA A 222 -13.26 9.70 -3.18
N LEU A 223 -13.59 10.78 -2.45
CA LEU A 223 -14.98 11.15 -2.13
C LEU A 223 -15.88 11.24 -3.36
N HIS A 224 -15.36 11.85 -4.43
CA HIS A 224 -16.12 12.11 -5.66
C HIS A 224 -15.97 11.01 -6.72
N SER A 225 -15.21 9.96 -6.43
CA SER A 225 -15.05 8.84 -7.35
C SER A 225 -16.35 8.04 -7.47
N ASN A 226 -16.77 7.73 -8.70
CA ASN A 226 -17.93 6.88 -8.97
C ASN A 226 -17.50 5.45 -9.33
N MET A 227 -16.69 4.86 -8.47
CA MET A 227 -16.09 3.53 -8.72
C MET A 227 -17.10 2.38 -8.64
N SER A 228 -18.26 2.57 -7.98
CA SER A 228 -19.32 1.55 -7.97
C SER A 228 -19.82 1.25 -9.39
N SER A 229 -19.84 2.25 -10.28
CA SER A 229 -20.15 2.03 -11.69
C SER A 229 -19.07 1.24 -12.43
N LEU A 230 -17.81 1.36 -12.01
CA LEU A 230 -16.70 0.64 -12.64
C LEU A 230 -16.70 -0.86 -12.34
N ILE A 231 -17.16 -1.27 -11.16
CA ILE A 231 -17.28 -2.70 -10.80
C ILE A 231 -18.69 -3.25 -11.01
N ASN A 232 -19.65 -2.43 -11.46
CA ASN A 232 -21.06 -2.77 -11.67
C ASN A 232 -21.75 -3.36 -10.44
N LEU A 233 -21.34 -2.92 -9.25
CA LEU A 233 -21.94 -3.31 -7.98
C LEU A 233 -22.44 -2.08 -7.24
N LYS A 234 -23.59 -2.15 -6.62
CA LYS A 234 -24.10 -1.13 -5.72
C LYS A 234 -23.56 -1.41 -4.31
N PRO A 235 -22.90 -0.44 -3.64
CA PRO A 235 -22.45 -0.67 -2.28
C PRO A 235 -23.61 -0.80 -1.34
N SER A 236 -23.56 -1.79 -0.45
CA SER A 236 -24.52 -1.98 0.65
C SER A 236 -24.42 -0.85 1.67
N ARG A 237 -23.23 -0.29 1.80
CA ARG A 237 -22.96 0.81 2.74
C ARG A 237 -21.79 1.65 2.26
N VAL A 238 -21.85 2.97 2.51
CA VAL A 238 -20.76 3.92 2.25
C VAL A 238 -20.41 4.63 3.55
N ILE A 239 -19.12 4.61 3.91
CA ILE A 239 -18.59 5.34 5.07
C ILE A 239 -17.70 6.47 4.56
N LYS A 240 -18.14 7.71 4.78
CA LYS A 240 -17.44 8.90 4.27
C LYS A 240 -16.50 9.47 5.32
N GLY A 241 -15.25 9.73 4.90
CA GLY A 241 -14.27 10.54 5.61
C GLY A 241 -14.21 11.97 5.06
N LYS A 242 -13.17 12.72 5.42
CA LYS A 242 -12.95 14.08 4.92
C LYS A 242 -12.41 14.11 3.48
N ALA A 243 -11.52 13.17 3.12
CA ALA A 243 -10.83 13.12 1.83
C ALA A 243 -11.15 11.86 1.01
N PHE A 244 -11.67 10.82 1.62
CA PHE A 244 -11.95 9.53 1.00
C PHE A 244 -13.22 8.91 1.57
N LYS A 245 -13.69 7.83 0.92
CA LYS A 245 -14.81 7.00 1.39
C LYS A 245 -14.46 5.53 1.26
N TYR A 246 -15.08 4.71 2.12
CA TYR A 246 -15.13 3.27 1.95
C TYR A 246 -16.48 2.87 1.36
N ASN A 247 -16.44 2.13 0.26
CA ASN A 247 -17.61 1.50 -0.33
C ASN A 247 -17.59 0.03 0.10
N ILE A 248 -18.64 -0.42 0.76
CA ILE A 248 -18.74 -1.76 1.31
C ILE A 248 -19.79 -2.53 0.50
N PHE A 249 -19.41 -3.69 0.00
CA PHE A 249 -20.28 -4.61 -0.73
C PHE A 249 -20.34 -5.90 0.07
N THR A 250 -21.56 -6.42 0.31
CA THR A 250 -21.81 -7.68 1.01
C THR A 250 -22.61 -8.62 0.12
N ALA A 251 -22.33 -9.91 0.20
CA ALA A 251 -22.99 -10.93 -0.61
C ALA A 251 -24.50 -11.12 -0.27
N ASP A 252 -24.94 -10.62 0.89
CA ASP A 252 -26.31 -10.82 1.40
C ASP A 252 -27.38 -9.94 0.69
N GLN A 253 -27.06 -9.28 -0.43
CA GLN A 253 -27.97 -8.36 -1.15
C GLN A 253 -28.70 -9.00 -2.36
N GLU A 254 -28.62 -10.30 -2.57
CA GLU A 254 -29.36 -10.93 -3.69
C GLU A 254 -30.84 -11.25 -3.38
N ASN A 255 -31.37 -10.88 -2.20
CA ASN A 255 -32.75 -11.12 -1.82
C ASN A 255 -33.40 -9.92 -1.11
N GLU A 256 -33.55 -8.80 -1.83
CA GLU A 256 -34.65 -7.82 -1.57
C GLU A 256 -35.17 -7.23 -2.88
#